data_5a391bff104aface69e8facd3efc30fd
#
_entry.id   5a391bff104aface69e8facd3efc30fd
#
_cell.length_a   1.000
_cell.length_b   1.000
_cell.length_c   1.000
_cell.angle_alpha   90.00
_cell.angle_beta   90.00
_cell.angle_gamma   90.00
#
_symmetry.space_group_name_H-M   'P 1'
#
loop_
_entity.id
_entity.type
_entity.pdbx_description
1 polymer ?
#
loop_
_entity_poly.entity_id
_entity_poly.type
_entity_poly.pdbx_seq_one_letter_code
_entity_poly.pdbx_strand_id
1 'polypeptide(L)'
;MSDIPSPHPAGSAVDTGRRTWVAITAGAGALAGAAVAVPFVSAFAPSERAKAAGAAVEADIGGLKPGEMMTVEWRGKPVWIVRRTPAQLQALPKLDAQLADPKSARKPDELTPAYARNENRSRKPEYLVVVGICSHLGCSPSEKFAIGAQPSLPDDWQGGFLCPCHGSTFDMAGRVYKNKPAPDNLEVPPHVFLTDTRLLIGEDKKA
;
A
#
# COMPACT_ATOMS: atom_id res chain seq x y z
N MET A 1 54.18 -22.94 72.78
CA MET A 1 53.08 -22.44 71.93
C MET A 1 53.71 -21.53 70.93
N SER A 2 53.86 -21.99 69.72
CA SER A 2 54.59 -21.27 68.64
C SER A 2 53.56 -20.63 67.74
N ASP A 3 53.54 -19.30 67.72
CA ASP A 3 52.71 -18.54 66.80
C ASP A 3 53.23 -18.67 65.39
N ILE A 4 52.41 -19.28 64.50
CA ILE A 4 52.67 -19.32 63.08
C ILE A 4 52.03 -18.09 62.46
N PRO A 5 52.81 -17.17 61.84
CA PRO A 5 52.25 -16.02 61.17
C PRO A 5 51.53 -16.47 59.86
N SER A 6 50.27 -16.09 59.71
CA SER A 6 49.49 -16.32 58.51
C SER A 6 50.08 -15.53 57.31
N PRO A 7 50.25 -16.15 56.15
CA PRO A 7 50.70 -15.43 54.96
C PRO A 7 49.56 -14.53 54.44
N HIS A 8 49.77 -13.23 54.52
CA HIS A 8 48.91 -12.26 53.82
C HIS A 8 49.07 -12.52 52.29
N PRO A 9 47.99 -12.66 51.53
CA PRO A 9 48.11 -12.73 50.10
C PRO A 9 48.68 -11.40 49.59
N ALA A 10 49.86 -11.48 48.97
CA ALA A 10 50.44 -10.36 48.25
C ALA A 10 49.45 -9.91 47.17
N GLY A 11 48.90 -8.70 47.30
CA GLY A 11 48.08 -8.09 46.29
C GLY A 11 48.83 -8.09 44.97
N SER A 12 48.33 -8.79 43.99
CA SER A 12 48.91 -8.85 42.64
C SER A 12 48.92 -7.41 42.09
N ALA A 13 50.11 -6.87 41.90
CA ALA A 13 50.29 -5.58 41.25
C ALA A 13 49.57 -5.62 39.91
N VAL A 14 48.64 -4.71 39.72
CA VAL A 14 47.87 -4.61 38.49
C VAL A 14 48.83 -4.30 37.35
N ASP A 15 48.99 -5.27 36.39
CA ASP A 15 49.80 -5.08 35.19
C ASP A 15 49.13 -4.04 34.27
N THR A 16 49.58 -2.79 34.38
CA THR A 16 49.06 -1.67 33.57
C THR A 16 49.36 -1.87 32.08
N GLY A 17 50.46 -2.54 31.69
CA GLY A 17 50.78 -2.81 30.31
C GLY A 17 49.76 -3.74 29.66
N ARG A 18 49.38 -4.84 30.32
CA ARG A 18 48.33 -5.75 29.80
C ARG A 18 46.98 -5.04 29.69
N ARG A 19 46.59 -4.22 30.65
CA ARG A 19 45.32 -3.48 30.58
C ARG A 19 45.30 -2.50 29.41
N THR A 20 46.39 -1.81 29.14
CA THR A 20 46.52 -0.90 28.01
C THR A 20 46.35 -1.65 26.68
N TRP A 21 47.04 -2.79 26.53
CA TRP A 21 46.90 -3.58 25.32
C TRP A 21 45.49 -4.17 25.13
N VAL A 22 44.84 -4.60 26.20
CA VAL A 22 43.45 -5.07 26.15
C VAL A 22 42.51 -3.94 25.74
N ALA A 23 42.69 -2.69 26.31
CA ALA A 23 41.90 -1.55 25.94
C ALA A 23 42.09 -1.15 24.46
N ILE A 24 43.33 -1.13 23.97
CA ILE A 24 43.65 -0.83 22.56
C ILE A 24 43.00 -1.86 21.64
N THR A 25 43.11 -3.15 21.94
CA THR A 25 42.54 -4.23 21.13
C THR A 25 41.03 -4.17 21.13
N ALA A 26 40.40 -3.92 22.28
CA ALA A 26 38.96 -3.76 22.39
C ALA A 26 38.47 -2.57 21.59
N GLY A 27 39.17 -1.42 21.67
CA GLY A 27 38.86 -0.21 20.89
C GLY A 27 39.00 -0.45 19.37
N ALA A 28 40.09 -1.07 18.95
CA ALA A 28 40.31 -1.43 17.55
C ALA A 28 39.24 -2.41 17.04
N GLY A 29 38.90 -3.43 17.87
CA GLY A 29 37.83 -4.38 17.54
C GLY A 29 36.45 -3.70 17.42
N ALA A 30 36.12 -2.75 18.32
CA ALA A 30 34.88 -2.00 18.24
C ALA A 30 34.81 -1.13 16.97
N LEU A 31 35.91 -0.45 16.61
CA LEU A 31 35.99 0.34 15.39
C LEU A 31 35.86 -0.54 14.14
N ALA A 32 36.53 -1.68 14.09
CA ALA A 32 36.42 -2.61 13.00
C ALA A 32 34.99 -3.19 12.88
N GLY A 33 34.39 -3.54 14.01
CA GLY A 33 33.00 -3.99 14.07
C GLY A 33 32.01 -2.92 13.57
N ALA A 34 32.19 -1.68 13.97
CA ALA A 34 31.40 -0.57 13.47
C ALA A 34 31.57 -0.36 11.97
N ALA A 35 32.82 -0.39 11.47
CA ALA A 35 33.11 -0.24 10.04
C ALA A 35 32.48 -1.37 9.21
N VAL A 36 32.45 -2.61 9.70
CA VAL A 36 31.77 -3.71 9.04
C VAL A 36 30.24 -3.55 9.12
N ALA A 37 29.69 -3.07 10.22
CA ALA A 37 28.24 -2.90 10.38
C ALA A 37 27.64 -1.82 9.45
N VAL A 38 28.40 -0.75 9.14
CA VAL A 38 27.91 0.37 8.31
C VAL A 38 27.29 -0.07 6.97
N PRO A 39 27.98 -0.87 6.12
CA PRO A 39 27.39 -1.27 4.84
C PRO A 39 26.12 -2.13 5.00
N PHE A 40 26.03 -2.94 6.05
CA PHE A 40 24.83 -3.72 6.31
C PHE A 40 23.67 -2.83 6.75
N VAL A 41 23.91 -1.88 7.66
CA VAL A 41 22.87 -0.93 8.10
C VAL A 41 22.46 -0.03 6.94
N SER A 42 23.41 0.46 6.13
CA SER A 42 23.10 1.30 4.97
C SER A 42 22.30 0.57 3.88
N ALA A 43 22.43 -0.77 3.79
CA ALA A 43 21.65 -1.56 2.84
C ALA A 43 20.13 -1.56 3.14
N PHE A 44 19.71 -1.20 4.35
CA PHE A 44 18.30 -1.00 4.68
C PHE A 44 17.78 0.39 4.28
N ALA A 45 18.65 1.32 3.92
CA ALA A 45 18.21 2.60 3.40
C ALA A 45 17.61 2.42 1.99
N PRO A 46 16.43 3.03 1.70
CA PRO A 46 15.83 2.91 0.37
C PRO A 46 16.75 3.48 -0.69
N SER A 47 16.95 2.72 -1.78
CA SER A 47 17.70 3.19 -2.95
C SER A 47 16.97 4.39 -3.61
N GLU A 48 17.68 5.20 -4.39
CA GLU A 48 17.07 6.29 -5.15
C GLU A 48 15.97 5.79 -6.11
N ARG A 49 16.13 4.59 -6.66
CA ARG A 49 15.08 3.93 -7.45
C ARG A 49 13.84 3.61 -6.62
N ALA A 50 14.01 3.13 -5.38
CA ALA A 50 12.89 2.84 -4.48
C ALA A 50 12.19 4.14 -4.03
N LYS A 51 12.94 5.21 -3.80
CA LYS A 51 12.40 6.54 -3.50
C LYS A 51 11.60 7.10 -4.69
N ALA A 52 12.16 6.99 -5.90
CA ALA A 52 11.49 7.42 -7.13
C ALA A 52 10.22 6.60 -7.41
N ALA A 53 10.23 5.28 -7.17
CA ALA A 53 9.05 4.43 -7.30
C ALA A 53 7.94 4.78 -6.30
N GLY A 54 8.28 5.41 -5.16
CA GLY A 54 7.33 5.92 -4.17
C GLY A 54 6.79 7.32 -4.46
N ALA A 55 7.34 8.02 -5.44
CA ALA A 55 6.92 9.38 -5.79
C ALA A 55 5.49 9.41 -6.36
N ALA A 56 4.86 10.58 -6.26
CA ALA A 56 3.57 10.82 -6.89
C ALA A 56 3.70 10.75 -8.42
N VAL A 57 2.64 10.23 -9.07
CA VAL A 57 2.57 10.07 -10.53
C VAL A 57 1.46 10.93 -11.08
N GLU A 58 1.77 11.72 -12.11
CA GLU A 58 0.80 12.55 -12.81
C GLU A 58 0.23 11.79 -14.02
N ALA A 59 -1.10 11.80 -14.17
CA ALA A 59 -1.82 11.18 -15.26
C ALA A 59 -2.63 12.24 -16.03
N ASP A 60 -2.54 12.22 -17.36
CA ASP A 60 -3.41 12.99 -18.24
C ASP A 60 -4.68 12.18 -18.54
N ILE A 61 -5.82 12.68 -18.05
CA ILE A 61 -7.12 12.05 -18.21
C ILE A 61 -8.01 12.79 -19.24
N GLY A 62 -7.46 13.79 -19.95
CA GLY A 62 -8.22 14.61 -20.88
C GLY A 62 -8.80 13.81 -22.05
N GLY A 63 -8.10 12.77 -22.50
CA GLY A 63 -8.56 11.90 -23.59
C GLY A 63 -9.47 10.74 -23.15
N LEU A 64 -9.68 10.50 -21.85
CA LEU A 64 -10.44 9.36 -21.34
C LEU A 64 -11.93 9.59 -21.54
N LYS A 65 -12.60 8.73 -22.30
CA LYS A 65 -14.04 8.81 -22.58
C LYS A 65 -14.88 8.10 -21.52
N PRO A 66 -16.16 8.47 -21.34
CA PRO A 66 -17.08 7.72 -20.47
C PRO A 66 -17.15 6.24 -20.85
N GLY A 67 -16.99 5.37 -19.86
CA GLY A 67 -16.92 3.92 -20.04
C GLY A 67 -15.52 3.37 -20.32
N GLU A 68 -14.52 4.22 -20.45
CA GLU A 68 -13.12 3.81 -20.64
C GLU A 68 -12.34 3.78 -19.34
N MET A 69 -11.25 3.01 -19.33
CA MET A 69 -10.30 2.88 -18.24
C MET A 69 -8.88 3.08 -18.77
N MET A 70 -8.06 3.76 -18.00
CA MET A 70 -6.61 3.78 -18.20
C MET A 70 -5.91 3.27 -16.96
N THR A 71 -4.69 2.75 -17.14
CA THR A 71 -3.86 2.24 -16.07
C THR A 71 -2.56 3.05 -15.99
N VAL A 72 -2.20 3.46 -14.78
CA VAL A 72 -0.90 4.03 -14.47
C VAL A 72 -0.24 3.21 -13.37
N GLU A 73 1.08 3.18 -13.35
CA GLU A 73 1.83 2.50 -12.29
C GLU A 73 2.16 3.48 -11.17
N TRP A 74 1.85 3.11 -9.92
CA TRP A 74 2.27 3.84 -8.73
C TRP A 74 2.72 2.84 -7.65
N ARG A 75 3.93 3.03 -7.13
CA ARG A 75 4.56 2.12 -6.15
C ARG A 75 4.58 0.66 -6.58
N GLY A 76 4.81 0.40 -7.88
CA GLY A 76 4.79 -0.96 -8.43
C GLY A 76 3.40 -1.61 -8.48
N LYS A 77 2.33 -0.84 -8.24
CA LYS A 77 0.94 -1.32 -8.31
C LYS A 77 0.21 -0.67 -9.48
N PRO A 78 -0.64 -1.41 -10.22
CA PRO A 78 -1.52 -0.82 -11.22
C PRO A 78 -2.59 0.04 -10.53
N VAL A 79 -2.71 1.29 -10.91
CA VAL A 79 -3.82 2.17 -10.51
C VAL A 79 -4.70 2.40 -11.71
N TRP A 80 -5.97 2.07 -11.57
CA TRP A 80 -6.98 2.26 -12.57
C TRP A 80 -7.68 3.59 -12.40
N ILE A 81 -7.81 4.33 -13.48
CA ILE A 81 -8.61 5.53 -13.60
C ILE A 81 -9.73 5.22 -14.57
N VAL A 82 -10.96 5.12 -14.07
CA VAL A 82 -12.15 4.79 -14.86
C VAL A 82 -13.03 6.01 -14.98
N ARG A 83 -13.39 6.41 -16.19
CA ARG A 83 -14.41 7.43 -16.40
C ARG A 83 -15.78 6.75 -16.51
N ARG A 84 -16.57 6.84 -15.44
CA ARG A 84 -17.86 6.19 -15.33
C ARG A 84 -18.93 6.90 -16.17
N THR A 85 -19.84 6.10 -16.72
CA THR A 85 -21.02 6.62 -17.42
C THR A 85 -22.12 7.03 -16.42
N PRO A 86 -23.05 7.91 -16.82
CA PRO A 86 -24.21 8.25 -15.98
C PRO A 86 -25.03 7.02 -15.53
N ALA A 87 -25.19 6.04 -16.40
CA ALA A 87 -25.92 4.79 -16.08
C ALA A 87 -25.21 3.98 -14.97
N GLN A 88 -23.87 3.85 -15.04
CA GLN A 88 -23.08 3.19 -14.01
C GLN A 88 -23.18 3.92 -12.67
N LEU A 89 -23.16 5.26 -12.66
CA LEU A 89 -23.32 6.05 -11.43
C LEU A 89 -24.72 5.87 -10.81
N GLN A 90 -25.76 5.87 -11.61
CA GLN A 90 -27.15 5.66 -11.15
C GLN A 90 -27.42 4.27 -10.58
N ALA A 91 -26.61 3.28 -10.96
CA ALA A 91 -26.70 1.93 -10.44
C ALA A 91 -26.10 1.77 -9.04
N LEU A 92 -25.08 2.57 -8.67
CA LEU A 92 -24.33 2.39 -7.41
C LEU A 92 -25.20 2.35 -6.15
N PRO A 93 -26.15 3.26 -5.90
CA PRO A 93 -26.96 3.21 -4.68
C PRO A 93 -27.90 2.01 -4.62
N LYS A 94 -28.29 1.43 -5.76
CA LYS A 94 -29.16 0.25 -5.83
C LYS A 94 -28.46 -1.03 -5.39
N LEU A 95 -27.13 -1.04 -5.39
CA LEU A 95 -26.31 -2.20 -5.06
C LEU A 95 -25.97 -2.32 -3.58
N ASP A 96 -26.21 -1.30 -2.75
CA ASP A 96 -25.77 -1.25 -1.36
C ASP A 96 -26.17 -2.49 -0.54
N ALA A 97 -27.37 -3.01 -0.76
CA ALA A 97 -27.83 -4.23 -0.07
C ALA A 97 -27.03 -5.50 -0.43
N GLN A 98 -26.39 -5.51 -1.60
CA GLN A 98 -25.62 -6.66 -2.10
C GLN A 98 -24.14 -6.59 -1.72
N LEU A 99 -23.67 -5.44 -1.22
CA LEU A 99 -22.25 -5.18 -0.93
C LEU A 99 -21.88 -5.53 0.51
N ALA A 100 -20.64 -5.98 0.72
CA ALA A 100 -20.12 -6.33 2.03
C ALA A 100 -19.76 -5.09 2.87
N ASP A 101 -19.33 -4.00 2.21
CA ASP A 101 -18.99 -2.74 2.85
C ASP A 101 -19.36 -1.55 1.94
N PRO A 102 -20.67 -1.25 1.80
CA PRO A 102 -21.15 -0.21 0.89
C PRO A 102 -20.67 1.20 1.27
N LYS A 103 -20.35 1.43 2.53
CA LYS A 103 -19.93 2.76 3.04
C LYS A 103 -18.43 2.88 3.26
N SER A 104 -17.64 1.88 2.87
CA SER A 104 -16.19 1.84 3.08
C SER A 104 -15.79 2.10 4.53
N ALA A 105 -16.53 1.48 5.46
CA ALA A 105 -16.32 1.61 6.89
C ALA A 105 -15.21 0.67 7.41
N ARG A 106 -14.86 -0.35 6.64
CA ARG A 106 -13.75 -1.26 6.98
C ARG A 106 -12.43 -0.59 6.65
N LYS A 107 -11.47 -0.63 7.58
CA LYS A 107 -10.12 -0.09 7.41
C LYS A 107 -10.11 1.31 6.75
N PRO A 108 -10.86 2.28 7.30
CA PRO A 108 -11.15 3.51 6.60
C PRO A 108 -9.90 4.30 6.24
N ASP A 109 -8.87 4.30 7.09
CA ASP A 109 -7.65 5.09 6.85
C ASP A 109 -6.63 4.38 5.94
N GLU A 110 -6.76 3.04 5.76
CA GLU A 110 -5.89 2.25 4.91
C GLU A 110 -6.40 2.14 3.47
N LEU A 111 -7.72 1.93 3.32
CA LEU A 111 -8.32 1.57 2.02
C LEU A 111 -9.04 2.72 1.32
N THR A 112 -9.48 3.73 2.07
CA THR A 112 -10.30 4.79 1.49
C THR A 112 -10.06 6.11 2.20
N PRO A 113 -9.36 7.06 1.57
CA PRO A 113 -9.16 8.40 2.12
C PRO A 113 -10.49 9.09 2.47
N ALA A 114 -10.48 9.95 3.47
CA ALA A 114 -11.68 10.61 4.01
C ALA A 114 -12.55 11.27 2.93
N TYR A 115 -11.94 11.93 1.94
CA TYR A 115 -12.63 12.59 0.85
C TYR A 115 -13.37 11.63 -0.11
N ALA A 116 -12.98 10.35 -0.12
CA ALA A 116 -13.58 9.32 -0.97
C ALA A 116 -14.52 8.36 -0.21
N ARG A 117 -14.82 8.64 1.07
CA ARG A 117 -15.81 7.87 1.87
C ARG A 117 -17.23 8.36 1.57
N ASN A 118 -17.58 8.33 0.34
CA ASN A 118 -18.92 8.67 -0.16
C ASN A 118 -19.45 7.51 -1.02
N GLU A 119 -20.69 7.61 -1.48
CA GLU A 119 -21.36 6.58 -2.29
C GLU A 119 -20.62 6.23 -3.59
N ASN A 120 -19.90 7.21 -4.15
CA ASN A 120 -19.15 7.04 -5.39
C ASN A 120 -17.70 6.59 -5.16
N ARG A 121 -17.22 6.56 -3.92
CA ARG A 121 -15.82 6.32 -3.53
C ARG A 121 -14.82 7.13 -4.35
N SER A 122 -15.11 8.40 -4.56
CA SER A 122 -14.28 9.28 -5.40
C SER A 122 -14.40 10.74 -5.02
N ARG A 123 -13.43 11.57 -5.44
CA ARG A 123 -13.49 13.03 -5.33
C ARG A 123 -14.49 13.64 -6.34
N LYS A 124 -14.45 13.13 -7.59
CA LYS A 124 -15.38 13.50 -8.66
C LYS A 124 -16.19 12.25 -9.02
N PRO A 125 -17.53 12.27 -8.94
CA PRO A 125 -18.35 11.07 -9.20
C PRO A 125 -18.05 10.36 -10.51
N GLU A 126 -17.73 11.10 -11.55
CA GLU A 126 -17.42 10.54 -12.87
C GLU A 126 -16.11 9.75 -12.93
N TYR A 127 -15.15 9.98 -12.03
CA TYR A 127 -13.86 9.31 -12.04
C TYR A 127 -13.70 8.40 -10.81
N LEU A 128 -13.50 7.12 -11.07
CA LEU A 128 -13.03 6.15 -10.08
C LEU A 128 -11.51 6.02 -10.19
N VAL A 129 -10.81 6.13 -9.06
CA VAL A 129 -9.36 5.93 -8.98
C VAL A 129 -9.11 4.85 -7.93
N VAL A 130 -8.68 3.66 -8.35
CA VAL A 130 -8.48 2.51 -7.44
C VAL A 130 -7.24 1.73 -7.82
N VAL A 131 -6.62 1.09 -6.84
CA VAL A 131 -5.56 0.10 -7.07
C VAL A 131 -6.19 -1.17 -7.64
N GLY A 132 -5.73 -1.59 -8.82
CA GLY A 132 -6.23 -2.74 -9.57
C GLY A 132 -5.76 -4.09 -9.00
N ILE A 133 -5.82 -4.26 -7.68
CA ILE A 133 -5.37 -5.45 -6.96
C ILE A 133 -6.48 -5.95 -6.05
N CYS A 134 -6.90 -7.21 -6.26
CA CYS A 134 -7.91 -7.87 -5.45
C CYS A 134 -7.43 -8.06 -4.01
N SER A 135 -8.26 -7.66 -3.06
CA SER A 135 -7.96 -7.76 -1.61
C SER A 135 -7.91 -9.21 -1.08
N HIS A 136 -8.24 -10.22 -1.91
CA HIS A 136 -8.14 -11.62 -1.51
C HIS A 136 -6.66 -12.08 -1.46
N LEU A 137 -6.02 -12.24 -2.60
CA LEU A 137 -4.65 -12.76 -2.73
C LEU A 137 -3.81 -12.00 -3.78
N GLY A 138 -4.17 -10.76 -4.10
CA GLY A 138 -3.33 -9.90 -4.93
C GLY A 138 -3.48 -10.08 -6.46
N CYS A 139 -4.43 -10.87 -6.96
CA CYS A 139 -4.69 -10.96 -8.39
C CYS A 139 -5.22 -9.62 -8.94
N SER A 140 -4.98 -9.35 -10.22
CA SER A 140 -5.59 -8.22 -10.92
C SER A 140 -6.98 -8.61 -11.44
N PRO A 141 -8.09 -7.98 -10.98
CA PRO A 141 -9.41 -8.21 -11.55
C PRO A 141 -9.49 -7.73 -13.01
N SER A 142 -10.39 -8.30 -13.78
CA SER A 142 -10.70 -7.87 -15.14
C SER A 142 -11.87 -6.91 -15.16
N GLU A 143 -11.83 -5.94 -16.06
CA GLU A 143 -12.96 -5.04 -16.31
C GLU A 143 -14.18 -5.80 -16.86
N LYS A 144 -15.35 -5.45 -16.35
CA LYS A 144 -16.66 -6.01 -16.75
C LYS A 144 -17.69 -4.87 -16.76
N PHE A 145 -17.46 -3.86 -17.60
CA PHE A 145 -18.21 -2.60 -17.56
C PHE A 145 -19.57 -2.66 -18.24
N ALA A 146 -19.77 -3.64 -19.14
CA ALA A 146 -21.07 -3.84 -19.76
C ALA A 146 -22.12 -4.25 -18.73
N ILE A 147 -23.32 -3.70 -18.86
CA ILE A 147 -24.48 -4.03 -18.01
C ILE A 147 -25.19 -5.27 -18.62
N GLY A 148 -25.74 -6.12 -17.75
CA GLY A 148 -26.49 -7.32 -18.14
C GLY A 148 -25.65 -8.59 -18.11
N ALA A 149 -26.25 -9.68 -18.60
CA ALA A 149 -25.67 -11.02 -18.56
C ALA A 149 -24.31 -11.11 -19.24
N GLN A 150 -23.33 -11.65 -18.54
CA GLN A 150 -22.00 -11.92 -19.04
C GLN A 150 -21.50 -13.26 -18.44
N PRO A 151 -20.55 -13.94 -19.09
CA PRO A 151 -20.00 -15.17 -18.54
C PRO A 151 -19.45 -14.97 -17.12
N SER A 152 -19.83 -15.85 -16.20
CA SER A 152 -19.42 -15.87 -14.79
C SER A 152 -19.96 -14.72 -13.93
N LEU A 153 -20.94 -13.96 -14.40
CA LEU A 153 -21.61 -12.87 -13.71
C LEU A 153 -23.13 -13.08 -13.66
N PRO A 154 -23.86 -12.49 -12.72
CA PRO A 154 -25.31 -12.57 -12.66
C PRO A 154 -25.95 -11.81 -13.83
N ASP A 155 -27.18 -12.22 -14.22
CA ASP A 155 -27.90 -11.63 -15.34
C ASP A 155 -28.25 -10.14 -15.15
N ASP A 156 -28.39 -9.72 -13.90
CA ASP A 156 -28.66 -8.32 -13.49
C ASP A 156 -27.39 -7.50 -13.21
N TRP A 157 -26.24 -7.93 -13.73
CA TRP A 157 -24.96 -7.25 -13.54
C TRP A 157 -25.00 -5.78 -13.97
N GLN A 158 -24.51 -4.88 -13.11
CA GLN A 158 -24.56 -3.43 -13.32
C GLN A 158 -23.23 -2.79 -13.70
N GLY A 159 -22.26 -3.60 -14.14
CA GLY A 159 -20.89 -3.13 -14.40
C GLY A 159 -19.99 -3.24 -13.17
N GLY A 160 -18.69 -3.36 -13.39
CA GLY A 160 -17.69 -3.48 -12.33
C GLY A 160 -16.48 -4.31 -12.75
N PHE A 161 -15.96 -5.10 -11.80
CA PHE A 161 -14.75 -5.89 -11.99
C PHE A 161 -14.95 -7.33 -11.50
N LEU A 162 -14.33 -8.28 -12.19
CA LEU A 162 -14.32 -9.70 -11.84
C LEU A 162 -12.88 -10.17 -11.65
N CYS A 163 -12.54 -10.65 -10.46
CA CYS A 163 -11.26 -11.30 -10.22
C CYS A 163 -11.30 -12.73 -10.76
N PRO A 164 -10.48 -13.07 -11.79
CA PRO A 164 -10.56 -14.38 -12.44
C PRO A 164 -10.02 -15.53 -11.57
N CYS A 165 -9.20 -15.21 -10.54
CA CYS A 165 -8.56 -16.22 -9.70
C CYS A 165 -9.58 -17.01 -8.86
N HIS A 166 -10.52 -16.32 -8.19
CA HIS A 166 -11.45 -16.95 -7.26
C HIS A 166 -12.88 -16.35 -7.35
N GLY A 167 -13.19 -15.61 -8.40
CA GLY A 167 -14.54 -15.11 -8.66
C GLY A 167 -15.01 -13.96 -7.76
N SER A 168 -14.10 -13.24 -7.10
CA SER A 168 -14.48 -12.02 -6.36
C SER A 168 -14.95 -10.96 -7.35
N THR A 169 -16.09 -10.32 -7.04
CA THR A 169 -16.67 -9.26 -7.87
C THR A 169 -16.68 -7.95 -7.12
N PHE A 170 -16.50 -6.85 -7.86
CA PHE A 170 -16.53 -5.48 -7.35
C PHE A 170 -17.40 -4.62 -8.26
N ASP A 171 -18.13 -3.69 -7.72
CA ASP A 171 -18.94 -2.77 -8.49
C ASP A 171 -18.11 -1.62 -9.13
N MET A 172 -18.81 -0.69 -9.80
CA MET A 172 -18.18 0.48 -10.45
C MET A 172 -17.65 1.54 -9.47
N ALA A 173 -17.74 1.32 -8.15
CA ALA A 173 -17.06 2.07 -7.11
C ALA A 173 -15.95 1.25 -6.44
N GLY A 174 -15.60 0.07 -6.96
CA GLY A 174 -14.62 -0.84 -6.39
C GLY A 174 -15.05 -1.46 -5.06
N ARG A 175 -16.36 -1.51 -4.76
CA ARG A 175 -16.92 -2.09 -3.55
C ARG A 175 -17.18 -3.58 -3.79
N VAL A 176 -16.75 -4.40 -2.82
CA VAL A 176 -16.85 -5.86 -2.93
C VAL A 176 -18.28 -6.35 -2.65
N TYR A 177 -18.78 -7.27 -3.47
CA TYR A 177 -20.05 -7.95 -3.23
C TYR A 177 -19.97 -8.90 -2.03
N LYS A 178 -21.10 -9.15 -1.37
CA LYS A 178 -21.22 -10.15 -0.30
C LYS A 178 -20.90 -11.56 -0.81
N ASN A 179 -20.49 -12.43 0.10
CA ASN A 179 -20.23 -13.84 -0.17
C ASN A 179 -19.17 -14.05 -1.26
N LYS A 180 -18.18 -13.18 -1.33
CA LYS A 180 -17.02 -13.29 -2.22
C LYS A 180 -15.75 -13.52 -1.40
N PRO A 181 -14.72 -14.18 -1.98
CA PRO A 181 -13.45 -14.42 -1.30
C PRO A 181 -12.70 -13.16 -0.87
N ALA A 182 -12.82 -12.08 -1.63
CA ALA A 182 -12.22 -10.79 -1.27
C ALA A 182 -12.90 -10.20 -0.02
N PRO A 183 -12.16 -9.90 1.06
CA PRO A 183 -12.73 -9.39 2.31
C PRO A 183 -13.07 -7.91 2.26
N ASP A 184 -12.34 -7.13 1.46
CA ASP A 184 -12.37 -5.68 1.48
C ASP A 184 -12.61 -5.09 0.09
N ASN A 185 -13.06 -3.85 0.04
CA ASN A 185 -13.14 -3.05 -1.19
C ASN A 185 -11.75 -2.83 -1.81
N LEU A 186 -11.67 -2.52 -3.11
CA LEU A 186 -10.41 -2.11 -3.75
C LEU A 186 -9.86 -0.83 -3.07
N GLU A 187 -8.55 -0.74 -2.92
CA GLU A 187 -7.88 0.42 -2.32
C GLU A 187 -8.07 1.67 -3.19
N VAL A 188 -8.45 2.79 -2.59
CA VAL A 188 -8.40 4.13 -3.22
C VAL A 188 -7.09 4.78 -2.84
N PRO A 189 -6.12 4.95 -3.75
CA PRO A 189 -4.86 5.60 -3.42
C PRO A 189 -5.07 7.10 -3.15
N PRO A 190 -4.20 7.74 -2.36
CA PRO A 190 -4.20 9.20 -2.26
C PRO A 190 -4.09 9.82 -3.64
N HIS A 191 -4.96 10.78 -3.95
CA HIS A 191 -4.92 11.47 -5.24
C HIS A 191 -5.59 12.85 -5.18
N VAL A 192 -5.21 13.74 -6.09
CA VAL A 192 -5.81 15.06 -6.25
C VAL A 192 -5.88 15.46 -7.72
N PHE A 193 -6.95 16.12 -8.12
CA PHE A 193 -7.06 16.73 -9.45
C PHE A 193 -6.30 18.06 -9.46
N LEU A 194 -5.23 18.14 -10.24
CA LEU A 194 -4.47 19.37 -10.45
C LEU A 194 -5.23 20.33 -11.32
N THR A 195 -5.87 19.79 -12.38
CA THR A 195 -6.78 20.46 -13.31
C THR A 195 -7.94 19.53 -13.64
N ASP A 196 -8.79 19.89 -14.58
CA ASP A 196 -9.87 19.00 -15.04
C ASP A 196 -9.35 17.81 -15.85
N THR A 197 -8.14 17.92 -16.41
CA THR A 197 -7.51 16.88 -17.24
C THR A 197 -6.27 16.25 -16.62
N ARG A 198 -5.81 16.74 -15.47
CA ARG A 198 -4.56 16.28 -14.83
C ARG A 198 -4.83 15.77 -13.43
N LEU A 199 -4.50 14.52 -13.18
CA LEU A 199 -4.64 13.82 -11.91
C LEU A 199 -3.26 13.48 -11.34
N LEU A 200 -3.02 13.83 -10.07
CA LEU A 200 -1.83 13.42 -9.32
C LEU A 200 -2.23 12.28 -8.39
N ILE A 201 -1.51 11.15 -8.47
CA ILE A 201 -1.69 9.95 -7.65
C ILE A 201 -0.51 9.80 -6.71
N GLY A 202 -0.77 9.52 -5.45
CA GLY A 202 0.25 9.40 -4.41
C GLY A 202 0.21 10.52 -3.38
N GLU A 203 -0.49 11.62 -3.70
CA GLU A 203 -0.70 12.77 -2.81
C GLU A 203 -2.17 13.20 -2.85
N ASP A 204 -2.70 13.68 -1.74
CA ASP A 204 -4.11 14.09 -1.61
C ASP A 204 -4.32 15.61 -1.44
N LYS A 205 -3.24 16.36 -1.34
CA LYS A 205 -3.22 17.82 -1.26
C LYS A 205 -2.44 18.39 -2.43
N LYS A 206 -2.90 19.53 -2.94
CA LYS A 206 -2.07 20.34 -3.85
C LYS A 206 -0.92 20.91 -3.03
N ALA A 207 0.32 20.73 -3.53
CA ALA A 207 1.50 21.37 -2.97
C ALA A 207 1.39 22.91 -3.09
#